data_3ffede074f57ed1d456874dac4f35914
#
_entry.id   3ffede074f57ed1d456874dac4f35914
#
_cell.length_a   1.000
_cell.length_b   1.000
_cell.length_c   1.000
_cell.angle_alpha   90.00
_cell.angle_beta   90.00
_cell.angle_gamma   90.00
#
_symmetry.space_group_name_H-M   'P 1'
#
loop_
_entity.id
_entity.type
_entity.pdbx_description
1 polymer ?
#
loop_
_entity_poly.entity_id
_entity_poly.type
_entity_poly.pdbx_seq_one_letter_code
_entity_poly.pdbx_strand_id
1 'polypeptide(L)'
;TQSPSSAASDVYKRQFEVYVMDAFATAHRKSASTYGAILKSEQSCAGLLFANEVLNINSALEHKGSLVSVVGGAKVSTKLEVIKNLLLKSQKVMVGGGIANTFLKAAGHEVGNSLCEDDMVQTASEMLSTNKIILPNEVYVANSLDSDEVRYVSVNNVMPEDMILDIGFNAEEMESAAQEMIIWNGPLGIFENDLFAKGTRDLVLYLAESNSNVIAGGGETIFAINKFSNMSNFHYVSTAGGAFLEYLSGSTLPSIEALDVK
;
A
#
# COMPACT_ATOMS: atom_id res chain seq x y z
N THR A 1 19.58 -31.81 -13.83
CA THR A 1 20.37 -30.59 -13.56
C THR A 1 19.63 -29.77 -12.52
N GLN A 2 20.20 -29.67 -11.31
CA GLN A 2 19.68 -28.77 -10.27
C GLN A 2 19.72 -27.33 -10.79
N SER A 3 18.68 -26.54 -10.48
CA SER A 3 18.71 -25.11 -10.79
C SER A 3 19.90 -24.45 -10.04
N PRO A 4 20.51 -23.36 -10.58
CA PRO A 4 21.55 -22.60 -9.86
C PRO A 4 21.16 -22.20 -8.44
N SER A 5 19.89 -21.93 -8.21
CA SER A 5 19.29 -21.63 -6.91
C SER A 5 19.42 -22.82 -5.92
N SER A 6 19.20 -24.04 -6.39
CA SER A 6 19.31 -25.26 -5.56
C SER A 6 20.75 -25.52 -5.12
N ALA A 7 21.73 -25.36 -6.04
CA ALA A 7 23.15 -25.54 -5.73
C ALA A 7 23.64 -24.50 -4.70
N ALA A 8 23.23 -23.24 -4.84
CA ALA A 8 23.58 -22.20 -3.88
C ALA A 8 23.00 -22.51 -2.47
N SER A 9 21.78 -23.02 -2.38
CA SER A 9 21.17 -23.41 -1.10
C SER A 9 21.93 -24.53 -0.40
N ASP A 10 22.47 -25.49 -1.15
CA ASP A 10 23.30 -26.59 -0.58
C ASP A 10 24.65 -26.09 -0.04
N VAL A 11 25.21 -25.02 -0.60
CA VAL A 11 26.42 -24.36 -0.06
C VAL A 11 26.11 -23.69 1.28
N TYR A 12 25.00 -22.99 1.41
CA TYR A 12 24.60 -22.37 2.70
C TYR A 12 24.43 -23.41 3.80
N LYS A 13 23.79 -24.56 3.52
CA LYS A 13 23.59 -25.64 4.49
C LYS A 13 24.93 -26.13 5.13
N ARG A 14 26.02 -26.11 4.38
CA ARG A 14 27.32 -26.63 4.85
C ARG A 14 28.09 -25.64 5.72
N GLN A 15 27.66 -24.39 5.84
CA GLN A 15 28.43 -23.33 6.46
C GLN A 15 27.93 -22.93 7.86
N PHE A 16 26.67 -23.23 8.17
CA PHE A 16 26.04 -22.74 9.38
C PHE A 16 25.16 -23.79 10.05
N GLU A 17 25.15 -23.83 11.37
CA GLU A 17 24.29 -24.73 12.16
C GLU A 17 22.84 -24.21 12.18
N VAL A 18 22.65 -22.89 12.29
CA VAL A 18 21.35 -22.22 12.31
C VAL A 18 21.27 -21.18 11.21
N TYR A 19 20.20 -21.18 10.46
CA TYR A 19 19.90 -20.16 9.47
C TYR A 19 18.83 -19.20 10.01
N VAL A 20 19.18 -17.91 10.12
CA VAL A 20 18.26 -16.86 10.57
C VAL A 20 17.79 -16.06 9.35
N MET A 21 16.49 -16.12 9.05
CA MET A 21 15.87 -15.30 8.02
C MET A 21 15.43 -13.96 8.61
N ASP A 22 16.16 -12.87 8.33
CA ASP A 22 15.88 -11.54 8.86
C ASP A 22 15.70 -10.46 7.78
N ALA A 23 15.38 -10.86 6.55
CA ALA A 23 15.24 -10.00 5.39
C ALA A 23 13.79 -10.02 4.85
N PHE A 24 12.84 -9.44 5.60
CA PHE A 24 11.42 -9.42 5.23
C PHE A 24 11.18 -8.79 3.85
N ALA A 25 11.90 -7.73 3.48
CA ALA A 25 11.76 -7.06 2.18
C ALA A 25 11.94 -7.99 0.96
N THR A 26 12.62 -9.13 1.14
CA THR A 26 12.85 -10.14 0.09
C THR A 26 12.05 -11.43 0.28
N ALA A 27 11.22 -11.50 1.32
CA ALA A 27 10.48 -12.70 1.73
C ALA A 27 9.52 -13.25 0.67
N HIS A 28 9.07 -12.39 -0.25
CA HIS A 28 8.18 -12.72 -1.37
C HIS A 28 8.89 -13.45 -2.53
N ARG A 29 10.21 -13.64 -2.46
CA ARG A 29 11.01 -14.25 -3.53
C ARG A 29 11.47 -15.65 -3.16
N LYS A 30 11.21 -16.65 -4.03
CA LYS A 30 11.78 -18.00 -3.92
C LYS A 30 13.22 -18.03 -4.43
N SER A 31 14.15 -17.36 -3.70
CA SER A 31 15.58 -17.36 -4.02
C SER A 31 16.36 -18.36 -3.16
N ALA A 32 17.65 -18.58 -3.50
CA ALA A 32 18.50 -19.49 -2.74
C ALA A 32 18.61 -19.11 -1.27
N SER A 33 18.79 -17.81 -0.96
CA SER A 33 18.98 -17.31 0.40
C SER A 33 17.68 -17.09 1.16
N THR A 34 16.57 -16.72 0.51
CA THR A 34 15.33 -16.35 1.20
C THR A 34 14.33 -17.49 1.32
N TYR A 35 14.54 -18.60 0.59
CA TYR A 35 13.69 -19.78 0.59
C TYR A 35 14.49 -21.07 0.68
N GLY A 36 15.41 -21.27 -0.26
CA GLY A 36 16.15 -22.52 -0.39
C GLY A 36 17.05 -22.83 0.81
N ALA A 37 17.74 -21.83 1.36
CA ALA A 37 18.59 -21.98 2.54
C ALA A 37 17.77 -22.36 3.78
N ILE A 38 16.58 -21.77 3.97
CA ILE A 38 15.67 -22.12 5.05
C ILE A 38 15.32 -23.60 5.00
N LEU A 39 14.84 -24.09 3.84
CA LEU A 39 14.43 -25.49 3.67
C LEU A 39 15.59 -26.49 3.82
N LYS A 40 16.82 -26.10 3.45
CA LYS A 40 17.99 -26.95 3.47
C LYS A 40 18.76 -26.98 4.79
N SER A 41 18.63 -25.96 5.62
CA SER A 41 19.28 -25.87 6.92
C SER A 41 18.68 -26.88 7.90
N GLU A 42 19.46 -27.38 8.84
CA GLU A 42 18.97 -28.28 9.90
C GLU A 42 18.04 -27.54 10.87
N GLN A 43 18.45 -26.32 11.22
CA GLN A 43 17.66 -25.39 12.03
C GLN A 43 17.51 -24.06 11.30
N SER A 44 16.32 -23.51 11.31
CA SER A 44 16.05 -22.18 10.79
C SER A 44 15.00 -21.47 11.63
N CYS A 45 15.12 -20.15 11.72
CA CYS A 45 14.17 -19.32 12.44
C CYS A 45 14.02 -17.94 11.77
N ALA A 46 12.93 -17.25 12.10
CA ALA A 46 12.79 -15.84 11.79
C ALA A 46 13.74 -15.02 12.64
N GLY A 47 14.36 -14.01 12.05
CA GLY A 47 15.09 -12.98 12.80
C GLY A 47 14.13 -11.93 13.40
N LEU A 48 14.66 -11.07 14.23
CA LEU A 48 13.85 -10.09 14.99
C LEU A 48 13.16 -9.07 14.07
N LEU A 49 13.86 -8.58 13.04
CA LEU A 49 13.26 -7.66 12.08
C LEU A 49 12.12 -8.33 11.31
N PHE A 50 12.37 -9.56 10.81
CA PHE A 50 11.37 -10.32 10.09
C PHE A 50 10.12 -10.60 10.93
N ALA A 51 10.32 -11.07 12.16
CA ALA A 51 9.23 -11.34 13.09
C ALA A 51 8.43 -10.07 13.42
N ASN A 52 9.12 -8.94 13.63
CA ASN A 52 8.47 -7.66 13.93
C ASN A 52 7.61 -7.15 12.75
N GLU A 53 8.10 -7.30 11.50
CA GLU A 53 7.30 -6.96 10.30
C GLU A 53 6.02 -7.80 10.25
N VAL A 54 6.14 -9.12 10.38
CA VAL A 54 4.98 -10.04 10.35
C VAL A 54 3.99 -9.74 11.46
N LEU A 55 4.46 -9.53 12.69
CA LEU A 55 3.61 -9.25 13.85
C LEU A 55 2.82 -7.94 13.69
N ASN A 56 3.48 -6.86 13.24
CA ASN A 56 2.80 -5.58 13.05
C ASN A 56 1.78 -5.63 11.92
N ILE A 57 2.10 -6.24 10.78
CA ILE A 57 1.14 -6.34 9.68
C ILE A 57 -0.05 -7.23 10.07
N ASN A 58 0.20 -8.36 10.74
CA ASN A 58 -0.87 -9.23 11.22
C ASN A 58 -1.75 -8.55 12.27
N SER A 59 -1.18 -7.73 13.14
CA SER A 59 -1.96 -6.98 14.12
C SER A 59 -3.04 -6.12 13.47
N ALA A 60 -2.79 -5.60 12.26
CA ALA A 60 -3.79 -4.87 11.49
C ALA A 60 -4.74 -5.78 10.71
N LEU A 61 -4.22 -6.79 10.01
CA LEU A 61 -5.04 -7.69 9.18
C LEU A 61 -5.98 -8.58 10.00
N GLU A 62 -5.63 -8.89 11.24
CA GLU A 62 -6.41 -9.71 12.18
C GLU A 62 -7.18 -8.87 13.21
N HIS A 63 -7.09 -7.54 13.10
CA HIS A 63 -7.77 -6.62 14.01
C HIS A 63 -9.27 -6.83 13.95
N LYS A 64 -9.91 -6.97 15.15
CA LYS A 64 -11.36 -7.22 15.25
C LYS A 64 -12.18 -5.94 15.45
N GLY A 65 -11.51 -4.84 15.71
CA GLY A 65 -12.12 -3.52 15.84
C GLY A 65 -12.26 -2.79 14.50
N SER A 66 -12.30 -1.47 14.53
CA SER A 66 -12.42 -0.68 13.32
C SER A 66 -11.07 -0.54 12.60
N LEU A 67 -11.01 -1.08 11.38
CA LEU A 67 -9.90 -0.95 10.46
C LEU A 67 -10.30 -0.11 9.25
N VAL A 68 -9.52 0.93 8.97
CA VAL A 68 -9.62 1.70 7.73
C VAL A 68 -8.32 1.55 6.94
N SER A 69 -8.42 1.44 5.63
CA SER A 69 -7.25 1.35 4.76
C SER A 69 -7.19 2.52 3.79
N VAL A 70 -5.98 3.02 3.53
CA VAL A 70 -5.70 4.01 2.51
C VAL A 70 -4.79 3.39 1.47
N VAL A 71 -5.24 3.35 0.21
CA VAL A 71 -4.51 2.76 -0.91
C VAL A 71 -4.38 3.78 -2.02
N GLY A 72 -3.21 4.36 -2.15
CA GLY A 72 -2.86 5.28 -3.23
C GLY A 72 -1.94 4.62 -4.26
N GLY A 73 -1.66 5.35 -5.34
CA GLY A 73 -0.74 4.93 -6.39
C GLY A 73 -1.29 5.09 -7.79
N ALA A 74 -0.50 4.72 -8.80
CA ALA A 74 -0.79 5.02 -10.20
C ALA A 74 -1.85 4.09 -10.81
N LYS A 75 -1.88 2.79 -10.45
CA LYS A 75 -2.64 1.77 -11.18
C LYS A 75 -3.38 0.80 -10.26
N VAL A 76 -4.68 0.58 -10.54
CA VAL A 76 -5.52 -0.44 -9.87
C VAL A 76 -4.95 -1.85 -10.09
N SER A 77 -4.55 -2.17 -11.34
CA SER A 77 -4.03 -3.48 -11.71
C SER A 77 -2.85 -3.95 -10.85
N THR A 78 -1.99 -3.02 -10.45
CA THR A 78 -0.81 -3.33 -9.61
C THR A 78 -1.14 -3.57 -8.14
N LYS A 79 -2.31 -3.10 -7.67
CA LYS A 79 -2.75 -3.22 -6.27
C LYS A 79 -4.08 -3.96 -6.12
N LEU A 80 -4.55 -4.60 -7.20
CA LEU A 80 -5.86 -5.23 -7.27
C LEU A 80 -6.10 -6.20 -6.11
N GLU A 81 -5.18 -7.13 -5.89
CA GLU A 81 -5.34 -8.16 -4.85
C GLU A 81 -5.22 -7.55 -3.44
N VAL A 82 -4.41 -6.50 -3.28
CA VAL A 82 -4.34 -5.74 -2.02
C VAL A 82 -5.68 -5.09 -1.73
N ILE A 83 -6.27 -4.37 -2.70
CA ILE A 83 -7.57 -3.70 -2.53
C ILE A 83 -8.65 -4.72 -2.22
N LYS A 84 -8.70 -5.85 -2.94
CA LYS A 84 -9.66 -6.93 -2.68
C LYS A 84 -9.56 -7.48 -1.25
N ASN A 85 -8.36 -7.79 -0.80
CA ASN A 85 -8.16 -8.31 0.56
C ASN A 85 -8.52 -7.27 1.62
N LEU A 86 -8.12 -6.01 1.42
CA LEU A 86 -8.46 -4.92 2.34
C LEU A 86 -9.98 -4.64 2.38
N LEU A 87 -10.70 -4.78 1.27
CA LEU A 87 -12.17 -4.70 1.26
C LEU A 87 -12.84 -5.80 2.11
N LEU A 88 -12.22 -6.98 2.24
CA LEU A 88 -12.71 -8.03 3.13
C LEU A 88 -12.45 -7.71 4.60
N LYS A 89 -11.32 -7.07 4.90
CA LYS A 89 -10.82 -6.83 6.27
C LYS A 89 -11.25 -5.48 6.83
N SER A 90 -11.26 -4.43 6.01
CA SER A 90 -11.53 -3.06 6.42
C SER A 90 -13.01 -2.73 6.40
N GLN A 91 -13.41 -1.81 7.26
CA GLN A 91 -14.73 -1.18 7.21
C GLN A 91 -14.84 -0.22 6.02
N LYS A 92 -13.76 0.52 5.75
CA LYS A 92 -13.64 1.44 4.63
C LYS A 92 -12.26 1.38 4.01
N VAL A 93 -12.18 1.64 2.71
CA VAL A 93 -10.94 1.73 1.93
C VAL A 93 -10.97 3.05 1.17
N MET A 94 -10.11 3.99 1.56
CA MET A 94 -9.89 5.23 0.81
C MET A 94 -8.92 4.95 -0.34
N VAL A 95 -9.23 5.46 -1.52
CA VAL A 95 -8.39 5.33 -2.70
C VAL A 95 -7.80 6.68 -3.12
N GLY A 96 -6.56 6.68 -3.64
CA GLY A 96 -5.83 7.88 -4.05
C GLY A 96 -5.06 7.71 -5.35
N GLY A 97 -4.58 8.81 -5.90
CA GLY A 97 -3.78 8.84 -7.13
C GLY A 97 -4.55 8.33 -8.35
N GLY A 98 -3.87 7.74 -9.33
CA GLY A 98 -4.47 7.15 -10.53
C GLY A 98 -5.46 6.01 -10.24
N ILE A 99 -5.32 5.36 -9.08
CA ILE A 99 -6.33 4.40 -8.58
C ILE A 99 -7.65 5.14 -8.37
N ALA A 100 -7.66 6.27 -7.66
CA ALA A 100 -8.87 7.06 -7.45
C ALA A 100 -9.49 7.51 -8.77
N ASN A 101 -8.70 7.92 -9.76
CA ASN A 101 -9.20 8.33 -11.08
C ASN A 101 -9.95 7.18 -11.78
N THR A 102 -9.43 5.95 -11.70
CA THR A 102 -10.12 4.77 -12.27
C THR A 102 -11.44 4.49 -11.55
N PHE A 103 -11.47 4.63 -10.22
CA PHE A 103 -12.70 4.48 -9.43
C PHE A 103 -13.70 5.61 -9.68
N LEU A 104 -13.25 6.87 -9.85
CA LEU A 104 -14.11 8.01 -10.19
C LEU A 104 -14.77 7.79 -11.57
N LYS A 105 -14.00 7.33 -12.57
CA LYS A 105 -14.53 6.96 -13.87
C LYS A 105 -15.56 5.83 -13.78
N ALA A 106 -15.30 4.82 -12.96
CA ALA A 106 -16.23 3.72 -12.69
C ALA A 106 -17.52 4.18 -12.01
N ALA A 107 -17.45 5.26 -11.20
CA ALA A 107 -18.61 5.91 -10.59
C ALA A 107 -19.37 6.85 -11.56
N GLY A 108 -18.87 7.05 -12.79
CA GLY A 108 -19.50 7.87 -13.80
C GLY A 108 -19.04 9.33 -13.82
N HIS A 109 -17.99 9.70 -13.10
CA HIS A 109 -17.41 11.04 -13.14
C HIS A 109 -16.50 11.23 -14.36
N GLU A 110 -16.42 12.48 -14.85
CA GLU A 110 -15.40 12.87 -15.82
C GLU A 110 -14.04 12.90 -15.12
N VAL A 111 -13.02 12.35 -15.78
CA VAL A 111 -11.64 12.33 -15.27
C VAL A 111 -10.66 13.00 -16.24
N GLY A 112 -11.15 13.51 -17.37
CA GLY A 112 -10.39 14.20 -18.41
C GLY A 112 -9.20 13.37 -18.91
N ASN A 113 -8.05 14.02 -19.03
CA ASN A 113 -6.78 13.42 -19.45
C ASN A 113 -6.01 12.76 -18.30
N SER A 114 -6.66 12.48 -17.18
CA SER A 114 -6.03 11.87 -16.01
C SER A 114 -5.54 10.46 -16.29
N LEU A 115 -4.48 10.06 -15.57
CA LEU A 115 -4.05 8.66 -15.59
C LEU A 115 -5.19 7.76 -15.07
N CYS A 116 -5.69 6.88 -15.93
CA CYS A 116 -6.79 5.97 -15.66
C CYS A 116 -6.56 4.64 -16.39
N GLU A 117 -7.01 3.53 -15.80
CA GLU A 117 -6.96 2.21 -16.44
C GLU A 117 -8.37 1.82 -16.93
N ASP A 118 -8.64 2.00 -18.22
CA ASP A 118 -9.94 1.75 -18.83
C ASP A 118 -10.38 0.29 -18.75
N ASP A 119 -9.44 -0.63 -18.84
CA ASP A 119 -9.64 -2.06 -18.68
C ASP A 119 -9.98 -2.49 -17.25
N MET A 120 -9.72 -1.63 -16.27
CA MET A 120 -10.03 -1.88 -14.87
C MET A 120 -11.34 -1.21 -14.39
N VAL A 121 -12.00 -0.41 -15.22
CA VAL A 121 -13.23 0.33 -14.84
C VAL A 121 -14.34 -0.63 -14.39
N GLN A 122 -14.55 -1.75 -15.11
CA GLN A 122 -15.56 -2.74 -14.72
C GLN A 122 -15.24 -3.36 -13.33
N THR A 123 -13.98 -3.72 -13.10
CA THR A 123 -13.53 -4.27 -11.81
C THR A 123 -13.68 -3.25 -10.68
N ALA A 124 -13.35 -1.97 -10.95
CA ALA A 124 -13.55 -0.89 -9.98
C ALA A 124 -15.05 -0.68 -9.66
N SER A 125 -15.94 -0.77 -10.65
CA SER A 125 -17.40 -0.71 -10.45
C SER A 125 -17.92 -1.84 -9.54
N GLU A 126 -17.41 -3.06 -9.73
CA GLU A 126 -17.74 -4.19 -8.84
C GLU A 126 -17.30 -3.94 -7.39
N MET A 127 -16.10 -3.36 -7.21
CA MET A 127 -15.60 -3.00 -5.87
C MET A 127 -16.42 -1.86 -5.23
N LEU A 128 -16.86 -0.86 -6.02
CA LEU A 128 -17.74 0.21 -5.54
C LEU A 128 -19.06 -0.34 -4.99
N SER A 129 -19.59 -1.42 -5.58
CA SER A 129 -20.84 -2.05 -5.11
C SER A 129 -20.77 -2.58 -3.66
N THR A 130 -19.58 -2.72 -3.10
CA THR A 130 -19.38 -3.11 -1.70
C THR A 130 -19.78 -2.00 -0.71
N ASN A 131 -19.93 -0.75 -1.17
CA ASN A 131 -20.15 0.46 -0.37
C ASN A 131 -19.06 0.72 0.68
N LYS A 132 -17.86 0.17 0.49
CA LYS A 132 -16.72 0.33 1.39
C LYS A 132 -15.67 1.30 0.85
N ILE A 133 -15.67 1.58 -0.45
CA ILE A 133 -14.72 2.54 -1.06
C ILE A 133 -15.10 3.96 -0.68
N ILE A 134 -14.10 4.74 -0.22
CA ILE A 134 -14.20 6.20 -0.05
C ILE A 134 -13.57 6.83 -1.28
N LEU A 135 -14.38 7.55 -2.06
CA LEU A 135 -13.94 8.36 -3.19
C LEU A 135 -13.74 9.81 -2.75
N PRO A 136 -12.79 10.53 -3.35
CA PRO A 136 -12.67 11.97 -3.09
C PRO A 136 -13.89 12.71 -3.64
N ASN A 137 -14.31 13.76 -2.92
CA ASN A 137 -15.32 14.69 -3.39
C ASN A 137 -14.72 15.87 -4.17
N GLU A 138 -13.44 16.14 -3.91
CA GLU A 138 -12.68 17.26 -4.46
C GLU A 138 -11.30 16.79 -4.90
N VAL A 139 -10.78 17.43 -5.95
CA VAL A 139 -9.52 17.07 -6.60
C VAL A 139 -8.72 18.30 -6.98
N TYR A 140 -7.41 18.14 -7.08
CA TYR A 140 -6.50 19.13 -7.64
C TYR A 140 -6.23 18.78 -9.10
N VAL A 141 -6.58 19.70 -10.00
CA VAL A 141 -6.46 19.51 -11.45
C VAL A 141 -5.55 20.55 -12.07
N ALA A 142 -4.88 20.15 -13.14
CA ALA A 142 -4.13 21.02 -14.03
C ALA A 142 -4.23 20.50 -15.46
N ASN A 143 -3.81 21.29 -16.45
CA ASN A 143 -3.85 20.87 -17.86
C ASN A 143 -2.67 19.96 -18.26
N SER A 144 -1.59 19.96 -17.46
CA SER A 144 -0.40 19.11 -17.66
C SER A 144 0.37 18.93 -16.37
N LEU A 145 1.30 17.95 -16.36
CA LEU A 145 2.23 17.71 -15.25
C LEU A 145 3.20 18.87 -15.00
N ASP A 146 3.50 19.64 -16.05
CA ASP A 146 4.43 20.77 -16.02
C ASP A 146 3.71 22.12 -15.82
N SER A 147 2.43 22.10 -15.44
CA SER A 147 1.64 23.30 -15.20
C SER A 147 2.12 24.03 -13.94
N ASP A 148 2.20 25.36 -14.03
CA ASP A 148 2.45 26.24 -12.87
C ASP A 148 1.16 26.60 -12.12
N GLU A 149 0.01 26.22 -12.67
CA GLU A 149 -1.32 26.51 -12.10
C GLU A 149 -2.04 25.23 -11.74
N VAL A 150 -2.64 25.22 -10.56
CA VAL A 150 -3.49 24.15 -10.05
C VAL A 150 -4.84 24.71 -9.65
N ARG A 151 -5.92 24.00 -9.98
CA ARG A 151 -7.28 24.33 -9.54
C ARG A 151 -7.78 23.25 -8.58
N TYR A 152 -8.42 23.68 -7.51
CA TYR A 152 -9.13 22.80 -6.58
C TYR A 152 -10.60 22.81 -6.93
N VAL A 153 -11.15 21.69 -7.34
CA VAL A 153 -12.51 21.58 -7.87
C VAL A 153 -13.23 20.35 -7.31
N SER A 154 -14.57 20.43 -7.27
CA SER A 154 -15.37 19.23 -7.05
C SER A 154 -15.16 18.24 -8.20
N VAL A 155 -15.21 16.95 -7.93
CA VAL A 155 -15.14 15.88 -8.95
C VAL A 155 -16.20 16.05 -10.05
N ASN A 156 -17.34 16.70 -9.75
CA ASN A 156 -18.39 16.99 -10.72
C ASN A 156 -18.04 18.15 -11.69
N ASN A 157 -16.97 18.87 -11.43
CA ASN A 157 -16.54 20.05 -12.18
C ASN A 157 -15.20 19.81 -12.90
N VAL A 158 -14.74 18.57 -12.97
CA VAL A 158 -13.57 18.17 -13.79
C VAL A 158 -13.94 18.31 -15.28
N MET A 159 -13.07 18.94 -16.06
CA MET A 159 -13.26 19.18 -17.49
C MET A 159 -12.51 18.13 -18.31
N PRO A 160 -12.89 17.89 -19.59
CA PRO A 160 -12.23 16.91 -20.46
C PRO A 160 -10.73 17.16 -20.69
N GLU A 161 -10.29 18.42 -20.60
CA GLU A 161 -8.87 18.80 -20.74
C GLU A 161 -8.07 18.71 -19.44
N ASP A 162 -8.72 18.50 -18.29
CA ASP A 162 -8.07 18.42 -16.99
C ASP A 162 -7.32 17.10 -16.78
N MET A 163 -6.28 17.16 -16.00
CA MET A 163 -5.61 16.03 -15.38
C MET A 163 -5.77 16.13 -13.86
N ILE A 164 -6.37 15.12 -13.24
CA ILE A 164 -6.40 14.99 -11.77
C ILE A 164 -5.01 14.53 -11.32
N LEU A 165 -4.31 15.38 -10.58
CA LEU A 165 -2.92 15.16 -10.17
C LEU A 165 -2.75 14.97 -8.66
N ASP A 166 -3.78 15.38 -7.87
CA ASP A 166 -3.87 15.09 -6.44
C ASP A 166 -5.35 15.05 -6.03
N ILE A 167 -5.67 14.44 -4.89
CA ILE A 167 -7.04 14.42 -4.38
C ILE A 167 -7.16 15.25 -3.10
N GLY A 168 -8.32 15.86 -2.87
CA GLY A 168 -8.64 16.49 -1.60
C GLY A 168 -8.77 15.45 -0.49
N PHE A 169 -7.93 15.55 0.54
CA PHE A 169 -8.07 14.72 1.72
C PHE A 169 -9.15 15.31 2.64
N ASN A 170 -10.12 14.49 3.01
CA ASN A 170 -11.18 14.86 3.94
C ASN A 170 -11.06 14.06 5.25
N ALA A 171 -10.62 14.72 6.32
CA ALA A 171 -10.46 14.09 7.63
C ALA A 171 -11.81 13.62 8.22
N GLU A 172 -12.93 14.33 7.99
CA GLU A 172 -14.25 13.96 8.52
C GLU A 172 -14.72 12.61 7.97
N GLU A 173 -14.41 12.29 6.71
CA GLU A 173 -14.73 10.99 6.12
C GLU A 173 -13.91 9.86 6.75
N MET A 174 -12.66 10.13 7.10
CA MET A 174 -11.83 9.19 7.84
C MET A 174 -12.34 9.00 9.28
N GLU A 175 -12.64 10.07 9.99
CA GLU A 175 -13.15 10.06 11.37
C GLU A 175 -14.50 9.36 11.49
N SER A 176 -15.37 9.52 10.49
CA SER A 176 -16.69 8.87 10.48
C SER A 176 -16.62 7.34 10.51
N ALA A 177 -15.49 6.76 10.13
CA ALA A 177 -15.25 5.32 10.17
C ALA A 177 -14.80 4.81 11.56
N ALA A 178 -14.68 5.67 12.58
CA ALA A 178 -14.32 5.35 13.97
C ALA A 178 -13.12 4.40 14.07
N GLN A 179 -12.03 4.74 13.42
CA GLN A 179 -10.87 3.89 13.24
C GLN A 179 -10.01 3.71 14.50
N GLU A 180 -9.71 2.47 14.84
CA GLU A 180 -8.72 2.11 15.85
C GLU A 180 -7.37 1.76 15.19
N MET A 181 -7.45 1.25 13.96
CA MET A 181 -6.31 0.80 13.16
C MET A 181 -6.40 1.38 11.75
N ILE A 182 -5.29 1.84 11.23
CA ILE A 182 -5.18 2.32 9.84
C ILE A 182 -4.03 1.59 9.15
N ILE A 183 -4.30 1.07 7.95
CA ILE A 183 -3.27 0.61 7.01
C ILE A 183 -3.12 1.66 5.92
N TRP A 184 -1.89 2.11 5.67
CA TRP A 184 -1.62 3.09 4.62
C TRP A 184 -0.52 2.61 3.67
N ASN A 185 -0.86 2.58 2.37
CA ASN A 185 0.07 2.29 1.29
C ASN A 185 -0.17 3.17 0.06
N GLY A 186 0.75 4.06 -0.21
CA GLY A 186 0.80 4.91 -1.41
C GLY A 186 0.23 6.31 -1.22
N PRO A 187 0.76 7.29 -1.98
CA PRO A 187 0.36 8.68 -1.93
C PRO A 187 -1.01 8.91 -2.58
N LEU A 188 -1.61 10.06 -2.29
CA LEU A 188 -2.89 10.47 -2.84
C LEU A 188 -2.78 11.22 -4.18
N GLY A 189 -1.59 11.73 -4.50
CA GLY A 189 -1.30 12.48 -5.73
C GLY A 189 0.18 12.43 -6.09
N ILE A 190 0.59 13.29 -7.04
CA ILE A 190 1.99 13.43 -7.49
C ILE A 190 2.73 14.36 -6.51
N PHE A 191 2.91 13.86 -5.30
CA PHE A 191 3.40 14.63 -4.15
C PHE A 191 4.89 15.03 -4.26
N GLU A 192 5.61 14.52 -5.24
CA GLU A 192 6.98 14.96 -5.58
C GLU A 192 7.00 16.41 -6.03
N ASN A 193 5.96 16.84 -6.74
CA ASN A 193 5.71 18.24 -7.09
C ASN A 193 4.87 18.90 -5.98
N ASP A 194 5.38 19.97 -5.39
CA ASP A 194 4.73 20.68 -4.27
C ASP A 194 3.35 21.26 -4.63
N LEU A 195 3.08 21.54 -5.91
CA LEU A 195 1.77 21.99 -6.39
C LEU A 195 0.69 20.92 -6.27
N PHE A 196 1.07 19.64 -6.38
CA PHE A 196 0.16 18.50 -6.35
C PHE A 196 0.37 17.61 -5.11
N ALA A 197 0.93 18.19 -4.05
CA ALA A 197 1.31 17.46 -2.85
C ALA A 197 0.33 17.63 -1.68
N LYS A 198 -0.69 18.47 -1.83
CA LYS A 198 -1.49 18.92 -0.69
C LYS A 198 -2.30 17.79 -0.06
N GLY A 199 -2.97 16.96 -0.86
CA GLY A 199 -3.75 15.84 -0.35
C GLY A 199 -2.88 14.82 0.37
N THR A 200 -1.74 14.46 -0.23
CA THR A 200 -0.76 13.56 0.42
C THR A 200 -0.21 14.16 1.71
N ARG A 201 0.14 15.47 1.70
CA ARG A 201 0.64 16.16 2.89
C ARG A 201 -0.39 16.18 4.01
N ASP A 202 -1.63 16.55 3.69
CA ASP A 202 -2.72 16.65 4.68
C ASP A 202 -3.02 15.26 5.28
N LEU A 203 -3.00 14.20 4.47
CA LEU A 203 -3.09 12.81 4.95
C LEU A 203 -1.93 12.46 5.91
N VAL A 204 -0.68 12.76 5.52
CA VAL A 204 0.50 12.46 6.37
C VAL A 204 0.37 13.14 7.72
N LEU A 205 0.01 14.42 7.76
CA LEU A 205 -0.12 15.19 8.99
C LEU A 205 -1.27 14.65 9.85
N TYR A 206 -2.41 14.37 9.25
CA TYR A 206 -3.55 13.74 9.94
C TYR A 206 -3.17 12.40 10.57
N LEU A 207 -2.50 11.51 9.82
CA LEU A 207 -2.10 10.20 10.32
C LEU A 207 -1.04 10.28 11.41
N ALA A 208 -0.12 11.25 11.30
CA ALA A 208 0.94 11.47 12.30
C ALA A 208 0.41 12.01 13.64
N GLU A 209 -0.73 12.71 13.63
CA GLU A 209 -1.42 13.26 14.81
C GLU A 209 -2.56 12.35 15.31
N SER A 210 -2.89 11.30 14.55
CA SER A 210 -3.98 10.38 14.89
C SER A 210 -3.69 9.56 16.15
N ASN A 211 -4.73 9.30 16.93
CA ASN A 211 -4.69 8.35 18.04
C ASN A 211 -4.81 6.87 17.57
N SER A 212 -5.03 6.65 16.28
CA SER A 212 -5.12 5.31 15.70
C SER A 212 -3.74 4.64 15.60
N ASN A 213 -3.70 3.33 15.64
CA ASN A 213 -2.49 2.57 15.34
C ASN A 213 -2.28 2.55 13.81
N VAL A 214 -1.40 3.42 13.31
CA VAL A 214 -1.12 3.54 11.87
C VAL A 214 0.02 2.62 11.47
N ILE A 215 -0.26 1.69 10.55
CA ILE A 215 0.74 0.84 9.90
C ILE A 215 0.89 1.31 8.45
N ALA A 216 2.04 1.88 8.16
CA ALA A 216 2.37 2.41 6.83
C ALA A 216 3.46 1.56 6.17
N GLY A 217 3.48 1.50 4.84
CA GLY A 217 4.56 0.83 4.12
C GLY A 217 4.53 1.08 2.62
N GLY A 218 5.69 0.79 1.99
CA GLY A 218 5.94 1.07 0.58
C GLY A 218 6.86 2.27 0.37
N GLY A 219 7.71 2.22 -0.67
CA GLY A 219 8.75 3.23 -0.89
C GLY A 219 8.21 4.64 -1.04
N GLU A 220 7.15 4.83 -1.82
CA GLU A 220 6.49 6.14 -2.00
C GLU A 220 5.85 6.64 -0.70
N THR A 221 5.28 5.74 0.10
CA THR A 221 4.71 6.07 1.41
C THR A 221 5.79 6.58 2.37
N ILE A 222 6.93 5.87 2.44
CA ILE A 222 8.08 6.28 3.26
C ILE A 222 8.63 7.62 2.81
N PHE A 223 8.70 7.83 1.48
CA PHE A 223 9.15 9.11 0.95
C PHE A 223 8.19 10.24 1.34
N ALA A 224 6.87 10.03 1.25
CA ALA A 224 5.87 11.01 1.69
C ALA A 224 5.98 11.30 3.21
N ILE A 225 6.15 10.26 4.04
CA ILE A 225 6.37 10.42 5.48
C ILE A 225 7.60 11.29 5.75
N ASN A 226 8.74 10.99 5.13
CA ASN A 226 9.98 11.73 5.32
C ASN A 226 9.92 13.17 4.78
N LYS A 227 9.08 13.42 3.75
CA LYS A 227 8.90 14.77 3.19
C LYS A 227 8.06 15.65 4.11
N PHE A 228 7.04 15.12 4.79
CA PHE A 228 6.03 15.93 5.50
C PHE A 228 5.97 15.68 7.01
N SER A 229 6.62 14.62 7.53
CA SER A 229 6.60 14.24 8.94
C SER A 229 7.86 13.45 9.31
N ASN A 230 7.75 12.57 10.33
CA ASN A 230 8.80 11.67 10.77
C ASN A 230 8.21 10.28 11.02
N MET A 231 8.94 9.22 10.69
CA MET A 231 8.50 7.83 10.90
C MET A 231 8.14 7.52 12.36
N SER A 232 8.78 8.19 13.32
CA SER A 232 8.52 8.02 14.75
C SER A 232 7.11 8.45 15.20
N ASN A 233 6.38 9.20 14.34
CA ASN A 233 5.01 9.62 14.60
C ASN A 233 3.97 8.57 14.19
N PHE A 234 4.40 7.44 13.63
CA PHE A 234 3.54 6.34 13.20
C PHE A 234 3.76 5.13 14.10
N HIS A 235 2.71 4.34 14.32
CA HIS A 235 2.80 3.13 15.14
C HIS A 235 3.83 2.14 14.56
N TYR A 236 3.77 1.90 13.25
CA TYR A 236 4.74 1.09 12.53
C TYR A 236 4.90 1.52 11.08
N VAL A 237 6.15 1.60 10.62
CA VAL A 237 6.47 1.87 9.21
C VAL A 237 7.30 0.71 8.67
N SER A 238 6.67 -0.10 7.80
CA SER A 238 7.35 -1.19 7.11
C SER A 238 8.31 -0.64 6.05
N THR A 239 9.56 -1.04 6.13
CA THR A 239 10.57 -0.71 5.11
C THR A 239 10.55 -1.64 3.90
N ALA A 240 9.66 -2.64 3.90
CA ALA A 240 9.52 -3.63 2.85
C ALA A 240 8.49 -3.16 1.80
N GLY A 241 8.92 -2.92 0.57
CA GLY A 241 8.04 -2.51 -0.54
C GLY A 241 7.17 -3.64 -1.05
N GLY A 242 7.74 -4.52 -1.90
CA GLY A 242 7.01 -5.62 -2.55
C GLY A 242 6.47 -6.67 -1.59
N ALA A 243 7.27 -7.09 -0.61
CA ALA A 243 6.85 -8.08 0.39
C ALA A 243 5.69 -7.56 1.26
N PHE A 244 5.70 -6.27 1.63
CA PHE A 244 4.60 -5.65 2.36
C PHE A 244 3.30 -5.71 1.55
N LEU A 245 3.31 -5.32 0.27
CA LEU A 245 2.14 -5.36 -0.61
C LEU A 245 1.63 -6.79 -0.81
N GLU A 246 2.54 -7.74 -1.07
CA GLU A 246 2.18 -9.14 -1.29
C GLU A 246 1.57 -9.76 -0.01
N TYR A 247 2.10 -9.39 1.16
CA TYR A 247 1.51 -9.84 2.43
C TYR A 247 0.14 -9.20 2.70
N LEU A 248 -0.02 -7.91 2.40
CA LEU A 248 -1.33 -7.22 2.48
C LEU A 248 -2.37 -7.81 1.50
N SER A 249 -1.95 -8.42 0.39
CA SER A 249 -2.88 -9.11 -0.52
C SER A 249 -3.45 -10.40 0.05
N GLY A 250 -2.97 -10.84 1.23
CA GLY A 250 -3.35 -12.10 1.86
C GLY A 250 -2.56 -13.31 1.35
N SER A 251 -1.53 -13.08 0.55
CA SER A 251 -0.65 -14.15 0.06
C SER A 251 0.30 -14.63 1.15
N THR A 252 0.49 -15.93 1.26
CA THR A 252 1.55 -16.48 2.12
C THR A 252 2.91 -16.25 1.45
N LEU A 253 3.79 -15.51 2.12
CA LEU A 253 5.12 -15.25 1.57
C LEU A 253 5.98 -16.53 1.57
N PRO A 254 6.76 -16.80 0.50
CA PRO A 254 7.61 -17.99 0.41
C PRO A 254 8.52 -18.22 1.62
N SER A 255 9.12 -17.16 2.19
CA SER A 255 9.97 -17.32 3.37
C SER A 255 9.18 -17.72 4.61
N ILE A 256 7.94 -17.25 4.78
CA ILE A 256 7.05 -17.67 5.88
C ILE A 256 6.67 -19.14 5.66
N GLU A 257 6.22 -19.49 4.45
CA GLU A 257 5.93 -20.89 4.09
C GLU A 257 7.10 -21.82 4.43
N ALA A 258 8.33 -21.44 4.08
CA ALA A 258 9.53 -22.25 4.35
C ALA A 258 9.86 -22.38 5.85
N LEU A 259 9.57 -21.35 6.66
CA LEU A 259 9.77 -21.38 8.12
C LEU A 259 8.70 -22.22 8.83
N ASP A 260 7.45 -22.21 8.35
CA ASP A 260 6.32 -22.92 8.98
C ASP A 260 6.35 -24.45 8.73
N VAL A 261 7.07 -24.90 7.69
CA VAL A 261 7.22 -26.33 7.35
C VAL A 261 8.25 -27.02 8.25
N LYS A 262 8.97 -26.28 9.09
CA LYS A 262 10.00 -26.79 10.01
C LYS A 262 9.61 -26.62 11.47
#